data_1fba80dfb52728bdfcd536731fe5efa4
#
_entry.id   1fba80dfb52728bdfcd536731fe5efa4
#
_cell.length_a   1.000
_cell.length_b   1.000
_cell.length_c   1.000
_cell.angle_alpha   90.00
_cell.angle_beta   90.00
_cell.angle_gamma   90.00
#
_symmetry.space_group_name_H-M   'P 1'
#
loop_
_entity.id
_entity.type
_entity.pdbx_description
1 polymer ?
#
loop_
_entity_poly.entity_id
_entity_poly.type
_entity_poly.pdbx_seq_one_letter_code
_entity_poly.pdbx_strand_id
1 'polypeptide(L)'
;MSSIYRSPAWERMAPRPPRGLVPALVWGLSLFCSLPGPVWLQPSPPPQSSPPTEPHPCHTCRGLVDSFNKGLERTNRDNFGGGNTAWEEEKLSKYKDSETRLVEVLENVCSKSDFECHRLLELSEELVESWWFHKQQEAPDLFQWLCSDSLKLCCPSGTFGPSCLPCPGGTEKPCGGYGHCEGEGTRGGSGHCDCQAGYGGEACGQCSLGYFEVERNASHLVCSACFGPCARCSGPEESNCLQCKRGWALHHLKCVDIDECGTERANCGADQFCVNTEGSYECRDCAKACLGCMGAGPGRCKKCSPGYQQVGSKCLGESPASGAQMWTSVRQRCVPERTSNVRTPRAVTVVSVLRATNRLRASV
;
A
#
# COMPACT_ATOMS: atom_id res chain seq x y z
N MET A 1 -22.97 58.30 29.53
CA MET A 1 -21.71 59.04 29.49
C MET A 1 -20.81 58.32 28.52
N SER A 2 -20.65 58.99 27.39
CA SER A 2 -19.86 58.52 26.23
C SER A 2 -18.38 58.58 26.49
N SER A 3 -17.64 57.62 26.01
CA SER A 3 -16.23 57.85 25.65
C SER A 3 -15.81 56.96 24.51
N ILE A 4 -15.59 57.62 23.41
CA ILE A 4 -15.06 57.22 22.12
C ILE A 4 -13.55 57.08 22.27
N TYR A 5 -12.92 55.95 21.81
CA TYR A 5 -11.52 55.92 21.48
C TYR A 5 -11.34 55.43 20.05
N ARG A 6 -10.73 56.33 19.28
CA ARG A 6 -10.35 56.23 17.87
C ARG A 6 -9.15 55.29 17.69
N SER A 7 -9.20 54.58 16.58
CA SER A 7 -8.03 53.94 15.91
C SER A 7 -7.05 54.97 15.36
N PRO A 8 -5.79 54.63 15.17
CA PRO A 8 -5.00 55.23 14.09
C PRO A 8 -4.64 54.17 13.02
N ALA A 9 -4.91 54.59 11.80
CA ALA A 9 -4.53 53.98 10.56
C ALA A 9 -3.02 54.01 10.36
N TRP A 10 -2.43 52.88 9.93
CA TRP A 10 -1.13 52.84 9.25
C TRP A 10 -1.37 52.32 7.84
N GLU A 11 -1.58 53.24 6.95
CA GLU A 11 -1.60 53.04 5.52
C GLU A 11 -0.28 53.52 4.94
N ARG A 12 0.23 52.71 3.99
CA ARG A 12 1.23 53.06 2.96
C ARG A 12 2.72 53.02 3.32
N MET A 13 3.35 52.03 2.65
CA MET A 13 4.49 52.26 1.77
C MET A 13 4.96 50.94 1.12
N ALA A 14 4.52 50.72 -0.12
CA ALA A 14 5.15 49.78 -1.04
C ALA A 14 6.07 50.55 -2.00
N PRO A 15 7.32 50.14 -2.22
CA PRO A 15 8.19 50.76 -3.23
C PRO A 15 7.89 50.16 -4.63
N ARG A 16 7.77 51.06 -5.62
CA ARG A 16 7.64 50.74 -7.06
C ARG A 16 8.99 50.31 -7.64
N PRO A 17 9.02 49.36 -8.60
CA PRO A 17 10.23 49.07 -9.37
C PRO A 17 10.47 50.12 -10.49
N PRO A 18 11.74 50.40 -10.87
CA PRO A 18 12.07 51.38 -11.88
C PRO A 18 11.79 50.91 -13.32
N ARG A 19 11.29 51.83 -14.12
CA ARG A 19 11.16 51.69 -15.57
C ARG A 19 12.54 51.87 -16.22
N GLY A 20 13.02 50.87 -16.95
CA GLY A 20 14.20 50.92 -17.78
C GLY A 20 13.85 50.60 -19.23
N LEU A 21 14.23 51.51 -20.09
CA LEU A 21 14.08 51.67 -21.51
C LEU A 21 14.37 50.43 -22.37
N VAL A 22 13.55 50.30 -23.43
CA VAL A 22 13.76 49.43 -24.58
C VAL A 22 14.67 50.18 -25.61
N PRO A 23 15.53 49.51 -26.33
CA PRO A 23 15.80 49.85 -27.72
C PRO A 23 15.32 48.76 -28.67
N ALA A 24 14.58 49.21 -29.68
CA ALA A 24 14.21 48.46 -30.86
C ALA A 24 15.44 48.31 -31.77
N LEU A 25 15.66 47.13 -32.34
CA LEU A 25 16.37 46.89 -33.58
C LEU A 25 15.92 45.57 -34.25
N VAL A 26 15.14 45.71 -35.26
CA VAL A 26 15.36 45.38 -36.69
C VAL A 26 15.49 43.89 -37.06
N TRP A 27 14.39 43.41 -37.67
CA TRP A 27 14.26 42.56 -38.89
C TRP A 27 15.26 41.42 -39.13
N GLY A 28 14.69 40.20 -39.09
CA GLY A 28 15.25 39.01 -39.72
C GLY A 28 14.16 37.96 -39.93
N LEU A 29 13.43 38.01 -41.05
CA LEU A 29 12.57 36.94 -41.52
C LEU A 29 13.44 35.71 -41.82
N SER A 30 13.31 34.65 -41.03
CA SER A 30 13.71 33.30 -41.41
C SER A 30 12.56 32.37 -41.13
N LEU A 31 11.83 32.04 -42.18
CA LEU A 31 10.86 30.92 -42.19
C LEU A 31 11.64 29.61 -41.98
N PHE A 32 11.76 29.15 -40.74
CA PHE A 32 12.08 27.75 -40.50
C PHE A 32 10.79 26.98 -40.26
N CYS A 33 10.45 26.17 -41.26
CA CYS A 33 9.42 25.13 -41.16
C CYS A 33 9.87 24.11 -40.11
N SER A 34 9.47 24.29 -38.84
CA SER A 34 9.70 23.32 -37.76
C SER A 34 8.64 22.22 -37.91
N LEU A 35 9.04 21.10 -38.44
CA LEU A 35 8.28 19.86 -38.33
C LEU A 35 8.24 19.47 -36.84
N PRO A 36 7.07 19.07 -36.29
CA PRO A 36 7.03 18.54 -34.94
C PRO A 36 7.79 17.22 -34.92
N GLY A 37 8.90 17.21 -34.17
CA GLY A 37 9.63 15.99 -33.88
C GLY A 37 8.78 15.01 -33.00
N PRO A 38 9.09 13.71 -33.07
CA PRO A 38 8.34 12.72 -32.29
C PRO A 38 8.43 13.04 -30.80
N VAL A 39 7.26 13.24 -30.21
CA VAL A 39 7.13 13.37 -28.74
C VAL A 39 7.46 12.00 -28.13
N TRP A 40 8.67 11.85 -27.64
CA TRP A 40 9.01 10.72 -26.79
C TRP A 40 8.24 10.86 -25.49
N LEU A 41 7.20 10.05 -25.32
CA LEU A 41 6.55 9.85 -24.02
C LEU A 41 7.62 9.31 -23.04
N GLN A 42 8.14 10.20 -22.20
CA GLN A 42 8.99 9.78 -21.09
C GLN A 42 8.12 8.93 -20.13
N PRO A 43 8.59 7.75 -19.73
CA PRO A 43 7.91 7.00 -18.68
C PRO A 43 7.83 7.89 -17.45
N SER A 44 6.62 8.00 -16.88
CA SER A 44 6.39 8.70 -15.61
C SER A 44 7.37 8.16 -14.55
N PRO A 45 8.03 9.03 -13.78
CA PRO A 45 8.90 8.58 -12.71
C PRO A 45 8.10 7.69 -11.76
N PRO A 46 8.71 6.63 -11.21
CA PRO A 46 8.05 5.79 -10.20
C PRO A 46 7.59 6.69 -9.05
N PRO A 47 6.46 6.36 -8.38
CA PRO A 47 5.99 7.13 -7.24
C PRO A 47 7.14 7.25 -6.25
N GLN A 48 7.56 8.48 -6.02
CA GLN A 48 8.59 8.80 -5.03
C GLN A 48 8.03 8.34 -3.69
N SER A 49 8.73 7.42 -3.03
CA SER A 49 8.47 7.08 -1.65
C SER A 49 8.42 8.40 -0.88
N SER A 50 7.28 8.70 -0.27
CA SER A 50 7.14 9.85 0.63
C SER A 50 8.32 9.81 1.61
N PRO A 51 8.96 10.97 1.91
CA PRO A 51 10.01 11.01 2.91
C PRO A 51 9.46 10.39 4.20
N PRO A 52 10.28 9.71 5.01
CA PRO A 52 9.85 9.16 6.28
C PRO A 52 9.17 10.29 7.06
N THR A 53 7.88 10.17 7.28
CA THR A 53 7.09 11.13 8.05
C THR A 53 7.72 11.18 9.43
N GLU A 54 8.22 12.34 9.86
CA GLU A 54 8.70 12.53 11.23
C GLU A 54 7.64 11.99 12.19
N PRO A 55 8.05 11.22 13.20
CA PRO A 55 7.10 10.63 14.12
C PRO A 55 6.28 11.75 14.76
N HIS A 56 4.97 11.66 14.62
CA HIS A 56 4.05 12.66 15.18
C HIS A 56 4.31 12.81 16.68
N PRO A 57 4.40 14.04 17.24
CA PRO A 57 4.76 14.27 18.65
C PRO A 57 3.96 13.46 19.66
N CYS A 58 2.71 13.16 19.36
CA CYS A 58 1.88 12.27 20.18
C CYS A 58 2.40 10.82 20.21
N HIS A 59 2.94 10.32 19.10
CA HIS A 59 3.54 8.98 19.05
C HIS A 59 4.77 8.88 19.94
N THR A 60 5.61 9.91 19.94
CA THR A 60 6.79 9.99 20.81
C THR A 60 6.36 10.01 22.27
N CYS A 61 5.34 10.82 22.61
CA CYS A 61 4.82 10.88 23.97
C CYS A 61 4.21 9.55 24.46
N ARG A 62 3.45 8.86 23.60
CA ARG A 62 2.93 7.52 23.89
C ARG A 62 4.06 6.53 24.11
N GLY A 63 5.08 6.51 23.26
CA GLY A 63 6.25 5.64 23.38
C GLY A 63 7.01 5.87 24.69
N LEU A 64 7.16 7.14 25.09
CA LEU A 64 7.77 7.53 26.36
C LEU A 64 6.98 6.94 27.54
N VAL A 65 5.66 7.16 27.58
CA VAL A 65 4.80 6.65 28.65
C VAL A 65 4.75 5.12 28.68
N ASP A 66 4.67 4.46 27.52
CA ASP A 66 4.72 3.00 27.43
C ASP A 66 6.02 2.44 28.00
N SER A 67 7.14 3.10 27.70
CA SER A 67 8.47 2.72 28.24
C SER A 67 8.57 2.98 29.74
N PHE A 68 8.00 4.08 30.21
CA PHE A 68 7.89 4.40 31.63
C PHE A 68 7.10 3.32 32.39
N ASN A 69 5.92 2.94 31.89
CA ASN A 69 5.09 1.89 32.49
C ASN A 69 5.82 0.53 32.50
N LYS A 70 6.55 0.16 31.45
CA LYS A 70 7.42 -1.02 31.44
C LYS A 70 8.53 -0.92 32.49
N GLY A 71 9.07 0.28 32.71
CA GLY A 71 10.01 0.55 33.79
C GLY A 71 9.41 0.30 35.15
N LEU A 72 8.18 0.77 35.38
CA LEU A 72 7.44 0.51 36.61
C LEU A 72 7.17 -0.99 36.86
N GLU A 73 6.82 -1.74 35.80
CA GLU A 73 6.64 -3.19 35.90
C GLU A 73 7.94 -3.90 36.27
N ARG A 74 9.06 -3.51 35.65
CA ARG A 74 10.39 -4.07 35.93
C ARG A 74 10.80 -3.85 37.36
N THR A 75 10.65 -2.63 37.89
CA THR A 75 11.06 -2.24 39.25
C THR A 75 10.01 -2.56 40.33
N ASN A 76 8.92 -3.24 40.02
CA ASN A 76 7.82 -3.49 40.95
C ASN A 76 8.19 -4.41 42.10
N ARG A 77 9.23 -5.24 41.97
CA ARG A 77 9.72 -6.17 42.98
C ARG A 77 11.04 -5.75 43.62
N ASP A 78 11.57 -4.60 43.22
CA ASP A 78 12.85 -4.11 43.70
C ASP A 78 12.68 -3.39 45.03
N ASN A 79 13.79 -3.19 45.74
CA ASN A 79 13.90 -2.43 46.97
C ASN A 79 15.20 -1.61 46.93
N PHE A 80 15.48 -0.82 47.98
CA PHE A 80 16.69 0.01 48.03
C PHE A 80 18.03 -0.75 47.96
N GLY A 81 18.02 -2.09 48.08
CA GLY A 81 19.22 -2.94 47.96
C GLY A 81 20.24 -2.83 49.09
N GLY A 82 19.97 -2.07 50.12
CA GLY A 82 20.87 -1.85 51.23
C GLY A 82 20.88 -2.95 52.31
N GLY A 83 20.02 -3.93 52.17
CA GLY A 83 19.99 -5.12 53.05
C GLY A 83 19.31 -4.93 54.42
N ASN A 84 18.84 -3.73 54.74
CA ASN A 84 18.05 -3.45 55.96
C ASN A 84 16.74 -2.76 55.58
N THR A 85 15.83 -3.51 55.00
CA THR A 85 14.56 -3.04 54.46
C THR A 85 13.72 -2.28 55.48
N ALA A 86 13.69 -2.71 56.76
CA ALA A 86 12.90 -2.05 57.77
C ALA A 86 13.44 -0.65 58.14
N TRP A 87 14.75 -0.45 58.17
CA TRP A 87 15.36 0.85 58.43
C TRP A 87 15.21 1.78 57.19
N GLU A 88 15.39 1.21 56.01
CA GLU A 88 15.23 1.94 54.75
C GLU A 88 13.80 2.47 54.59
N GLU A 89 12.79 1.64 54.84
CA GLU A 89 11.38 2.04 54.82
C GLU A 89 11.04 3.09 55.90
N GLU A 90 11.66 2.99 57.06
CA GLU A 90 11.46 3.98 58.14
C GLU A 90 12.05 5.36 57.79
N LYS A 91 13.21 5.40 57.12
CA LYS A 91 13.96 6.63 56.87
C LYS A 91 13.77 7.20 55.48
N LEU A 92 13.58 6.37 54.47
CA LEU A 92 13.54 6.74 53.06
C LEU A 92 12.14 6.58 52.43
N SER A 93 11.13 6.22 53.25
CA SER A 93 9.81 5.82 52.77
C SER A 93 9.85 4.49 52.02
N LYS A 94 8.71 4.07 51.46
CA LYS A 94 8.64 2.85 50.68
C LYS A 94 9.33 3.06 49.33
N TYR A 95 10.21 2.15 48.92
CA TYR A 95 10.87 2.17 47.62
C TYR A 95 9.87 2.38 46.46
N LYS A 96 8.69 1.77 46.57
CA LYS A 96 7.62 1.86 45.59
C LYS A 96 7.28 3.31 45.17
N ASP A 97 7.32 4.25 46.10
CA ASP A 97 6.91 5.64 45.92
C ASP A 97 8.12 6.59 46.05
N SER A 98 9.36 6.06 45.98
CA SER A 98 10.60 6.82 46.21
C SER A 98 11.09 7.51 44.95
N GLU A 99 11.86 8.59 45.16
CA GLU A 99 12.63 9.29 44.11
C GLU A 99 13.63 8.34 43.42
N THR A 100 14.32 7.46 44.20
CA THR A 100 15.26 6.47 43.68
C THR A 100 14.63 5.60 42.60
N ARG A 101 13.43 5.10 42.84
CA ARG A 101 12.71 4.30 41.82
C ARG A 101 12.34 5.12 40.59
N LEU A 102 11.92 6.37 40.79
CA LEU A 102 11.61 7.25 39.66
C LEU A 102 12.84 7.43 38.76
N VAL A 103 14.00 7.75 39.34
CA VAL A 103 15.26 7.90 38.61
C VAL A 103 15.65 6.62 37.85
N GLU A 104 15.59 5.46 38.50
CA GLU A 104 15.89 4.16 37.87
C GLU A 104 14.96 3.83 36.70
N VAL A 105 13.71 4.25 36.76
CA VAL A 105 12.77 4.12 35.63
C VAL A 105 13.15 5.09 34.53
N LEU A 106 13.37 6.37 34.84
CA LEU A 106 13.66 7.44 33.84
C LEU A 106 14.96 7.21 33.07
N GLU A 107 16.01 6.69 33.74
CA GLU A 107 17.28 6.36 33.08
C GLU A 107 17.14 5.38 31.89
N ASN A 108 16.08 4.57 31.89
CA ASN A 108 15.86 3.53 30.91
C ASN A 108 14.59 3.73 30.03
N VAL A 109 13.98 4.90 30.10
CA VAL A 109 12.75 5.22 29.33
C VAL A 109 13.06 5.39 27.85
N CYS A 110 14.12 6.11 27.50
CA CYS A 110 14.51 6.34 26.12
C CYS A 110 15.67 5.44 25.68
N SER A 111 15.63 4.93 24.45
CA SER A 111 16.78 4.25 23.88
C SER A 111 17.88 5.25 23.55
N LYS A 112 19.15 4.83 23.61
CA LYS A 112 20.32 5.71 23.45
C LYS A 112 20.36 6.47 22.10
N SER A 113 19.65 6.00 21.09
CA SER A 113 19.60 6.59 19.75
C SER A 113 18.32 7.37 19.46
N ASP A 114 17.39 7.45 20.42
CA ASP A 114 16.10 8.13 20.23
C ASP A 114 16.15 9.57 20.75
N PHE A 115 16.61 10.48 19.89
CA PHE A 115 16.72 11.89 20.21
C PHE A 115 15.39 12.56 20.54
N GLU A 116 14.31 12.17 19.87
CA GLU A 116 13.00 12.76 20.10
C GLU A 116 12.44 12.37 21.46
N CYS A 117 12.66 11.11 21.86
CA CYS A 117 12.32 10.65 23.22
C CYS A 117 13.10 11.43 24.27
N HIS A 118 14.42 11.56 24.14
CA HIS A 118 15.27 12.30 25.08
C HIS A 118 14.85 13.76 25.18
N ARG A 119 14.63 14.42 24.04
CA ARG A 119 14.19 15.82 24.00
C ARG A 119 12.84 15.99 24.70
N LEU A 120 11.90 15.09 24.47
CA LEU A 120 10.59 15.15 25.12
C LEU A 120 10.70 14.88 26.61
N LEU A 121 11.53 13.94 27.04
CA LEU A 121 11.78 13.66 28.45
C LEU A 121 12.34 14.88 29.18
N GLU A 122 13.39 15.53 28.63
CA GLU A 122 13.96 16.75 29.18
C GLU A 122 12.92 17.88 29.33
N LEU A 123 12.02 18.03 28.35
CA LEU A 123 10.96 19.05 28.38
C LEU A 123 9.84 18.71 29.39
N SER A 124 9.69 17.47 29.77
CA SER A 124 8.59 16.99 30.60
C SER A 124 9.01 16.41 31.94
N GLU A 125 10.29 16.41 32.28
CA GLU A 125 10.84 15.82 33.50
C GLU A 125 10.16 16.36 34.76
N GLU A 126 10.04 17.67 34.91
CA GLU A 126 9.35 18.33 36.04
C GLU A 126 7.86 17.92 36.12
N LEU A 127 7.21 17.71 34.99
CA LEU A 127 5.82 17.27 34.97
C LEU A 127 5.73 15.81 35.41
N VAL A 128 6.60 14.93 34.92
CA VAL A 128 6.62 13.50 35.33
C VAL A 128 6.90 13.37 36.83
N GLU A 129 7.85 14.15 37.33
CA GLU A 129 8.16 14.20 38.78
C GLU A 129 6.96 14.72 39.59
N SER A 130 6.30 15.80 39.16
CA SER A 130 5.11 16.33 39.77
C SER A 130 3.96 15.31 39.80
N TRP A 131 3.81 14.57 38.71
CA TRP A 131 2.82 13.50 38.60
C TRP A 131 3.18 12.36 39.57
N TRP A 132 4.43 11.94 39.64
CA TRP A 132 4.92 10.87 40.47
C TRP A 132 4.61 11.11 41.94
N PHE A 133 4.89 12.30 42.48
CA PHE A 133 4.74 12.62 43.87
C PHE A 133 3.35 13.13 44.29
N HIS A 134 2.60 13.75 43.34
CA HIS A 134 1.43 14.51 43.74
C HIS A 134 0.14 14.18 42.99
N LYS A 135 0.24 13.59 41.77
CA LYS A 135 -0.91 13.47 40.91
C LYS A 135 -1.38 12.04 40.61
N GLN A 136 -0.64 11.00 40.96
CA GLN A 136 -1.01 9.62 40.68
C GLN A 136 -2.39 9.22 41.21
N GLN A 137 -2.81 9.75 42.37
CA GLN A 137 -4.11 9.44 42.95
C GLN A 137 -5.27 10.14 42.24
N GLU A 138 -5.05 11.36 41.76
CA GLU A 138 -6.06 12.17 41.04
C GLU A 138 -6.15 11.80 39.56
N ALA A 139 -5.02 11.51 38.94
CA ALA A 139 -4.87 11.17 37.54
C ALA A 139 -3.97 9.95 37.36
N PRO A 140 -4.48 8.73 37.57
CA PRO A 140 -3.67 7.51 37.51
C PRO A 140 -3.12 7.18 36.15
N ASP A 141 -3.74 7.67 35.06
CA ASP A 141 -3.27 7.50 33.69
C ASP A 141 -2.26 8.60 33.33
N LEU A 142 -0.97 8.26 33.38
CA LEU A 142 0.10 9.17 32.99
C LEU A 142 -0.03 9.64 31.54
N PHE A 143 -0.48 8.80 30.61
CA PHE A 143 -0.64 9.18 29.21
C PHE A 143 -1.69 10.29 29.05
N GLN A 144 -2.85 10.09 29.65
CA GLN A 144 -3.91 11.10 29.60
C GLN A 144 -3.42 12.41 30.24
N TRP A 145 -2.83 12.34 31.43
CA TRP A 145 -2.40 13.54 32.16
C TRP A 145 -1.23 14.26 31.48
N LEU A 146 -0.17 13.53 31.06
CA LEU A 146 1.02 14.13 30.47
C LEU A 146 0.81 14.53 29.01
N CYS A 147 0.42 13.56 28.16
CA CYS A 147 0.42 13.76 26.72
C CYS A 147 -0.81 14.52 26.21
N SER A 148 -1.97 14.35 26.85
CA SER A 148 -3.22 14.97 26.40
C SER A 148 -3.53 16.27 27.13
N ASP A 149 -3.43 16.28 28.46
CA ASP A 149 -3.90 17.39 29.29
C ASP A 149 -2.80 18.45 29.52
N SER A 150 -1.57 18.02 29.88
CA SER A 150 -0.47 18.93 30.21
C SER A 150 0.25 19.42 28.97
N LEU A 151 0.85 18.52 28.19
CA LEU A 151 1.63 18.88 26.98
C LEU A 151 0.76 19.17 25.75
N LYS A 152 -0.49 18.71 25.76
CA LYS A 152 -1.43 18.88 24.64
C LYS A 152 -0.86 18.39 23.29
N LEU A 153 -0.09 17.31 23.31
CA LEU A 153 0.47 16.69 22.11
C LEU A 153 -0.50 15.69 21.48
N CYS A 154 -1.36 15.09 22.30
CA CYS A 154 -2.35 14.09 21.90
C CYS A 154 -3.77 14.62 22.06
N CYS A 155 -4.72 13.89 21.52
CA CYS A 155 -6.14 14.03 21.79
C CYS A 155 -6.65 12.86 22.64
N PRO A 156 -7.78 13.03 23.36
CA PRO A 156 -8.48 11.91 23.97
C PRO A 156 -8.91 10.87 22.94
N SER A 157 -9.09 9.61 23.36
CA SER A 157 -9.61 8.54 22.50
C SER A 157 -10.95 8.95 21.84
N GLY A 158 -11.17 8.52 20.63
CA GLY A 158 -12.37 8.87 19.86
C GLY A 158 -12.38 10.30 19.28
N THR A 159 -11.27 11.05 19.42
CA THR A 159 -11.14 12.41 18.89
C THR A 159 -9.87 12.57 18.05
N PHE A 160 -9.85 13.54 17.15
CA PHE A 160 -8.76 13.76 16.20
C PHE A 160 -8.54 15.24 15.89
N GLY A 161 -7.43 15.53 15.24
CA GLY A 161 -7.14 16.85 14.66
C GLY A 161 -6.71 17.89 15.69
N PRO A 162 -6.36 19.13 15.24
CA PRO A 162 -5.78 20.17 16.10
C PRO A 162 -6.64 20.57 17.30
N SER A 163 -7.98 20.49 17.15
CA SER A 163 -8.97 20.86 18.15
C SER A 163 -9.58 19.66 18.88
N CYS A 164 -9.08 18.46 18.64
CA CYS A 164 -9.61 17.22 19.21
C CYS A 164 -11.13 17.06 18.99
N LEU A 165 -11.55 17.16 17.72
CA LEU A 165 -12.93 16.94 17.33
C LEU A 165 -13.31 15.46 17.43
N PRO A 166 -14.58 15.13 17.73
CA PRO A 166 -15.00 13.74 17.76
C PRO A 166 -14.90 13.09 16.38
N CYS A 167 -14.43 11.84 16.32
CA CYS A 167 -14.46 11.04 15.10
C CYS A 167 -15.89 10.85 14.59
N PRO A 168 -16.10 10.65 13.28
CA PRO A 168 -17.40 10.27 12.75
C PRO A 168 -17.95 9.02 13.48
N GLY A 169 -19.22 9.04 13.85
CA GLY A 169 -19.82 8.01 14.71
C GLY A 169 -19.75 8.28 16.21
N GLY A 170 -18.96 9.29 16.63
CA GLY A 170 -18.85 9.73 18.02
C GLY A 170 -17.63 9.15 18.75
N THR A 171 -17.40 9.65 19.96
CA THR A 171 -16.22 9.30 20.76
C THR A 171 -16.25 7.88 21.32
N GLU A 172 -17.45 7.34 21.60
CA GLU A 172 -17.59 5.99 22.16
C GLU A 172 -17.42 4.88 21.12
N LYS A 173 -17.82 5.16 19.87
CA LYS A 173 -17.73 4.23 18.75
C LYS A 173 -17.23 4.96 17.51
N PRO A 174 -15.95 5.32 17.46
CA PRO A 174 -15.36 5.93 16.27
C PRO A 174 -15.65 5.09 15.02
N CYS A 175 -16.04 5.73 13.93
CA CYS A 175 -16.42 5.07 12.69
C CYS A 175 -17.51 4.01 12.86
N GLY A 176 -18.44 4.24 13.79
CA GLY A 176 -19.50 3.30 14.10
C GLY A 176 -19.04 1.97 14.71
N GLY A 177 -17.77 1.81 15.01
CA GLY A 177 -17.14 0.55 15.43
C GLY A 177 -16.83 -0.41 14.27
N TYR A 178 -17.00 0.03 13.02
CA TYR A 178 -16.75 -0.79 11.80
C TYR A 178 -15.63 -0.23 10.94
N GLY A 179 -14.76 0.58 11.52
CA GLY A 179 -13.62 1.19 10.85
C GLY A 179 -12.64 1.79 11.83
N HIS A 180 -11.56 2.37 11.28
CA HIS A 180 -10.56 3.11 12.01
C HIS A 180 -10.63 4.59 11.64
N CYS A 181 -10.63 5.47 12.64
CA CYS A 181 -10.60 6.91 12.43
C CYS A 181 -9.14 7.36 12.24
N GLU A 182 -8.81 7.88 11.08
CA GLU A 182 -7.45 8.31 10.75
C GLU A 182 -6.97 9.43 11.67
N GLY A 183 -5.91 9.13 12.41
CA GLY A 183 -5.34 10.05 13.39
C GLY A 183 -6.09 10.12 14.70
N GLU A 184 -6.95 9.16 15.03
CA GLU A 184 -7.57 9.07 16.35
C GLU A 184 -6.53 9.18 17.46
N GLY A 185 -6.86 9.97 18.48
CA GLY A 185 -5.97 10.24 19.61
C GLY A 185 -4.82 11.19 19.30
N THR A 186 -4.74 11.75 18.08
CA THR A 186 -3.66 12.67 17.67
C THR A 186 -4.18 14.01 17.18
N ARG A 187 -3.34 15.06 17.24
CA ARG A 187 -3.69 16.39 16.74
C ARG A 187 -3.42 16.57 15.24
N GLY A 188 -2.88 15.56 14.56
CA GLY A 188 -2.56 15.60 13.13
C GLY A 188 -3.46 14.76 12.24
N GLY A 189 -4.50 14.12 12.76
CA GLY A 189 -5.38 13.26 11.99
C GLY A 189 -6.37 14.01 11.11
N SER A 190 -6.83 13.37 10.03
CA SER A 190 -7.88 13.87 9.14
C SER A 190 -9.29 13.54 9.64
N GLY A 191 -9.42 12.53 10.49
CA GLY A 191 -10.70 12.00 10.96
C GLY A 191 -11.44 11.17 9.93
N HIS A 192 -10.85 10.87 8.79
CA HIS A 192 -11.44 9.98 7.80
C HIS A 192 -11.60 8.57 8.37
N CYS A 193 -12.76 7.96 8.15
CA CYS A 193 -12.98 6.58 8.53
C CYS A 193 -12.50 5.61 7.45
N ASP A 194 -11.48 4.82 7.77
CA ASP A 194 -11.09 3.64 6.98
C ASP A 194 -11.95 2.45 7.42
N CYS A 195 -12.98 2.18 6.62
CA CYS A 195 -13.99 1.20 6.97
C CYS A 195 -13.49 -0.24 6.76
N GLN A 196 -13.88 -1.14 7.63
CA GLN A 196 -13.67 -2.58 7.46
C GLN A 196 -14.36 -3.09 6.20
N ALA A 197 -13.85 -4.19 5.64
CA ALA A 197 -14.42 -4.81 4.46
C ALA A 197 -15.92 -5.11 4.64
N GLY A 198 -16.73 -4.64 3.71
CA GLY A 198 -18.17 -4.77 3.77
C GLY A 198 -18.92 -3.57 4.32
N TYR A 199 -18.23 -2.65 4.96
CA TYR A 199 -18.80 -1.42 5.50
C TYR A 199 -18.37 -0.19 4.70
N GLY A 200 -19.14 0.88 4.75
CA GLY A 200 -18.89 2.11 4.03
C GLY A 200 -19.73 3.26 4.53
N GLY A 201 -19.63 4.41 3.83
CA GLY A 201 -20.20 5.68 4.28
C GLY A 201 -19.23 6.45 5.17
N GLU A 202 -19.55 7.69 5.48
CA GLU A 202 -18.69 8.61 6.23
C GLU A 202 -18.27 8.08 7.61
N ALA A 203 -19.17 7.37 8.29
CA ALA A 203 -18.95 6.77 9.60
C ALA A 203 -19.05 5.23 9.57
N CYS A 204 -18.80 4.59 8.42
CA CYS A 204 -18.92 3.14 8.21
C CYS A 204 -20.28 2.54 8.60
N GLY A 205 -21.33 3.36 8.59
CA GLY A 205 -22.68 3.01 9.03
C GLY A 205 -23.58 2.41 7.93
N GLN A 206 -23.01 2.01 6.80
CA GLN A 206 -23.72 1.44 5.66
C GLN A 206 -22.98 0.23 5.12
N CYS A 207 -23.68 -0.69 4.45
CA CYS A 207 -23.00 -1.73 3.72
C CYS A 207 -22.42 -1.21 2.41
N SER A 208 -21.18 -1.58 2.10
CA SER A 208 -20.50 -1.18 0.86
C SER A 208 -21.04 -1.94 -0.36
N LEU A 209 -20.64 -1.49 -1.56
CA LEU A 209 -20.98 -2.22 -2.80
C LEU A 209 -20.47 -3.66 -2.73
N GLY A 210 -21.29 -4.60 -3.17
CA GLY A 210 -21.00 -6.03 -3.09
C GLY A 210 -21.37 -6.67 -1.76
N TYR A 211 -22.00 -5.91 -0.87
CA TYR A 211 -22.54 -6.40 0.41
C TYR A 211 -23.99 -5.98 0.60
N PHE A 212 -24.73 -6.74 1.38
CA PHE A 212 -26.11 -6.46 1.76
C PHE A 212 -26.27 -6.48 3.27
N GLU A 213 -27.31 -5.81 3.74
CA GLU A 213 -27.65 -5.71 5.15
C GLU A 213 -28.38 -6.95 5.60
N VAL A 214 -27.79 -7.71 6.53
CA VAL A 214 -28.40 -8.88 7.15
C VAL A 214 -29.27 -8.46 8.33
N GLU A 215 -28.71 -7.60 9.17
CA GLU A 215 -29.37 -7.12 10.36
C GLU A 215 -28.96 -5.67 10.63
N ARG A 216 -29.93 -4.86 11.02
CA ARG A 216 -29.71 -3.50 11.50
C ARG A 216 -30.57 -3.21 12.73
N ASN A 217 -29.93 -2.76 13.78
CA ASN A 217 -30.61 -2.18 14.94
C ASN A 217 -29.91 -0.88 15.37
N ALA A 218 -30.33 -0.26 16.46
CA ALA A 218 -29.80 1.03 16.88
C ALA A 218 -28.29 1.02 17.22
N SER A 219 -27.71 -0.15 17.54
CA SER A 219 -26.32 -0.28 18.00
C SER A 219 -25.47 -1.24 17.17
N HIS A 220 -26.08 -1.91 16.19
CA HIS A 220 -25.42 -2.99 15.46
C HIS A 220 -25.85 -3.03 14.01
N LEU A 221 -24.88 -3.20 13.10
CA LEU A 221 -25.08 -3.39 11.67
C LEU A 221 -24.26 -4.59 11.23
N VAL A 222 -24.90 -5.55 10.56
CA VAL A 222 -24.22 -6.72 9.98
C VAL A 222 -24.34 -6.68 8.46
N CYS A 223 -23.21 -6.56 7.78
CA CYS A 223 -23.11 -6.62 6.33
C CYS A 223 -22.53 -7.96 5.90
N SER A 224 -23.17 -8.64 4.95
CA SER A 224 -22.70 -9.90 4.37
C SER A 224 -22.46 -9.73 2.87
N ALA A 225 -21.50 -10.49 2.33
CA ALA A 225 -21.14 -10.41 0.93
C ALA A 225 -22.26 -10.91 0.01
N CYS A 226 -22.50 -10.23 -1.09
CA CYS A 226 -23.32 -10.70 -2.20
C CYS A 226 -22.67 -11.90 -2.89
N PHE A 227 -23.46 -12.67 -3.63
CA PHE A 227 -22.92 -13.64 -4.59
C PHE A 227 -21.92 -12.99 -5.55
N GLY A 228 -20.82 -13.67 -5.85
CA GLY A 228 -19.63 -13.11 -6.52
C GLY A 228 -19.86 -12.13 -7.67
N PRO A 229 -20.71 -12.46 -8.69
CA PRO A 229 -21.01 -11.59 -9.82
C PRO A 229 -21.87 -10.37 -9.49
N CYS A 230 -22.56 -10.33 -8.34
CA CYS A 230 -23.44 -9.24 -7.95
C CYS A 230 -22.65 -8.03 -7.46
N ALA A 231 -22.97 -6.84 -7.97
CA ALA A 231 -22.51 -5.56 -7.43
C ALA A 231 -23.43 -5.04 -6.32
N ARG A 232 -24.74 -5.36 -6.41
CA ARG A 232 -25.74 -5.09 -5.38
C ARG A 232 -26.70 -6.25 -5.30
N CYS A 233 -27.07 -6.64 -4.09
CA CYS A 233 -27.99 -7.75 -3.85
C CYS A 233 -28.93 -7.49 -2.67
N SER A 234 -29.96 -8.28 -2.57
CA SER A 234 -30.91 -8.30 -1.44
C SER A 234 -30.68 -9.50 -0.51
N GLY A 235 -29.73 -10.38 -0.82
CA GLY A 235 -29.43 -11.58 -0.07
C GLY A 235 -28.21 -12.33 -0.63
N PRO A 236 -27.80 -13.45 -0.03
CA PRO A 236 -26.57 -14.15 -0.36
C PRO A 236 -26.65 -15.01 -1.63
N GLU A 237 -27.85 -15.30 -2.12
CA GLU A 237 -28.04 -16.24 -3.20
C GLU A 237 -27.84 -15.62 -4.58
N GLU A 238 -27.54 -16.44 -5.57
CA GLU A 238 -27.38 -16.07 -6.97
C GLU A 238 -28.61 -15.34 -7.54
N SER A 239 -29.80 -15.71 -7.08
CA SER A 239 -31.08 -15.13 -7.49
C SER A 239 -31.46 -13.83 -6.78
N ASN A 240 -30.61 -13.30 -5.95
CA ASN A 240 -30.85 -12.09 -5.18
C ASN A 240 -30.07 -10.86 -5.72
N CYS A 241 -29.54 -10.96 -6.94
CA CYS A 241 -28.80 -9.87 -7.55
C CYS A 241 -29.74 -8.75 -8.03
N LEU A 242 -29.47 -7.55 -7.59
CA LEU A 242 -30.17 -6.32 -8.05
C LEU A 242 -29.37 -5.57 -9.12
N GLN A 243 -28.04 -5.73 -9.10
CA GLN A 243 -27.12 -5.14 -10.06
C GLN A 243 -25.90 -6.04 -10.21
N CYS A 244 -25.46 -6.24 -11.45
CA CYS A 244 -24.25 -7.03 -11.74
C CYS A 244 -22.98 -6.19 -11.79
N LYS A 245 -21.85 -6.83 -11.54
CA LYS A 245 -20.52 -6.29 -11.81
C LYS A 245 -20.30 -6.12 -13.31
N ARG A 246 -19.29 -5.36 -13.68
CA ARG A 246 -18.87 -5.22 -15.08
C ARG A 246 -18.53 -6.59 -15.69
N GLY A 247 -18.91 -6.81 -16.94
CA GLY A 247 -18.75 -8.10 -17.63
C GLY A 247 -19.91 -9.07 -17.41
N TRP A 248 -20.91 -8.69 -16.60
CA TRP A 248 -22.08 -9.52 -16.30
C TRP A 248 -23.39 -8.80 -16.67
N ALA A 249 -24.36 -9.52 -17.19
CA ALA A 249 -25.70 -9.04 -17.51
C ALA A 249 -26.73 -9.55 -16.52
N LEU A 250 -27.64 -8.67 -16.08
CA LEU A 250 -28.74 -9.06 -15.20
C LEU A 250 -29.85 -9.77 -15.99
N HIS A 251 -30.16 -11.00 -15.63
CA HIS A 251 -31.22 -11.78 -16.20
C HIS A 251 -32.02 -12.49 -15.07
N HIS A 252 -33.28 -12.15 -14.90
CA HIS A 252 -34.15 -12.73 -13.85
C HIS A 252 -33.50 -12.73 -12.43
N LEU A 253 -32.97 -11.58 -12.01
CA LEU A 253 -32.26 -11.39 -10.74
C LEU A 253 -30.96 -12.22 -10.57
N LYS A 254 -30.44 -12.80 -11.65
CA LYS A 254 -29.16 -13.49 -11.70
C LYS A 254 -28.22 -12.75 -12.62
N CYS A 255 -26.94 -12.73 -12.28
CA CYS A 255 -25.90 -12.22 -13.13
C CYS A 255 -25.33 -13.32 -14.01
N VAL A 256 -25.51 -13.17 -15.32
CA VAL A 256 -25.01 -14.10 -16.34
C VAL A 256 -23.81 -13.46 -17.02
N ASP A 257 -22.78 -14.24 -17.28
CA ASP A 257 -21.58 -13.81 -17.99
C ASP A 257 -21.92 -13.28 -19.39
N ILE A 258 -21.26 -12.21 -19.79
CA ILE A 258 -21.38 -11.64 -21.14
C ILE A 258 -20.30 -12.27 -22.01
N ASP A 259 -20.70 -13.00 -23.06
CA ASP A 259 -19.74 -13.44 -24.08
C ASP A 259 -19.34 -12.25 -24.97
N GLU A 260 -18.27 -11.55 -24.57
CA GLU A 260 -17.75 -10.41 -25.33
C GLU A 260 -17.20 -10.84 -26.70
N CYS A 261 -16.70 -12.08 -26.81
CA CYS A 261 -16.20 -12.62 -28.08
C CYS A 261 -17.33 -12.85 -29.08
N GLY A 262 -18.47 -13.40 -28.62
CA GLY A 262 -19.64 -13.66 -29.45
C GLY A 262 -20.45 -12.40 -29.81
N THR A 263 -20.37 -11.35 -28.97
CA THR A 263 -21.11 -10.10 -29.15
C THR A 263 -20.30 -8.99 -29.81
N GLU A 264 -19.11 -9.27 -30.32
CA GLU A 264 -18.16 -8.32 -30.94
C GLU A 264 -17.78 -7.12 -30.03
N ARG A 265 -17.92 -7.30 -28.73
CA ARG A 265 -17.50 -6.29 -27.72
C ARG A 265 -16.04 -6.40 -27.34
N ALA A 266 -15.40 -7.52 -27.69
CA ALA A 266 -14.00 -7.75 -27.45
C ALA A 266 -13.14 -6.95 -28.45
N ASN A 267 -12.15 -6.24 -27.96
CA ASN A 267 -11.21 -5.46 -28.76
C ASN A 267 -9.82 -6.14 -28.76
N CYS A 268 -9.70 -7.24 -29.52
CA CYS A 268 -8.42 -7.94 -29.68
C CYS A 268 -7.68 -7.45 -30.95
N GLY A 269 -6.35 -7.51 -30.89
CA GLY A 269 -5.47 -7.15 -32.02
C GLY A 269 -5.65 -8.08 -33.23
N ALA A 270 -5.14 -7.66 -34.40
CA ALA A 270 -5.29 -8.42 -35.65
C ALA A 270 -4.67 -9.84 -35.60
N ASP A 271 -3.59 -9.98 -34.81
CA ASP A 271 -2.86 -11.24 -34.61
C ASP A 271 -3.22 -11.93 -33.30
N GLN A 272 -4.39 -11.61 -32.75
CA GLN A 272 -4.92 -12.21 -31.54
C GLN A 272 -6.32 -12.81 -31.79
N PHE A 273 -6.70 -13.76 -30.94
CA PHE A 273 -8.05 -14.29 -30.89
C PHE A 273 -8.64 -14.11 -29.50
N CYS A 274 -9.94 -13.95 -29.47
CA CYS A 274 -10.69 -13.74 -28.24
C CYS A 274 -11.01 -15.09 -27.57
N VAL A 275 -10.89 -15.11 -26.25
CA VAL A 275 -11.34 -16.22 -25.39
C VAL A 275 -12.21 -15.62 -24.30
N ASN A 276 -13.48 -16.01 -24.25
CA ASN A 276 -14.39 -15.59 -23.20
C ASN A 276 -14.00 -16.23 -21.86
N THR A 277 -14.08 -15.44 -20.79
CA THR A 277 -13.81 -15.87 -19.41
C THR A 277 -14.91 -15.32 -18.51
N GLU A 278 -15.06 -15.84 -17.30
CA GLU A 278 -16.10 -15.35 -16.39
C GLU A 278 -15.92 -13.87 -16.04
N GLY A 279 -16.87 -13.03 -16.45
CA GLY A 279 -16.90 -11.58 -16.21
C GLY A 279 -15.94 -10.76 -17.05
N SER A 280 -15.29 -11.35 -18.07
CA SER A 280 -14.35 -10.67 -18.92
C SER A 280 -13.96 -11.54 -20.13
N TYR A 281 -13.01 -11.07 -20.94
CA TYR A 281 -12.40 -11.82 -22.01
C TYR A 281 -10.89 -11.65 -22.03
N GLU A 282 -10.20 -12.59 -22.65
CA GLU A 282 -8.76 -12.54 -22.88
C GLU A 282 -8.45 -12.52 -24.37
N CYS A 283 -7.52 -11.67 -24.78
CA CYS A 283 -6.94 -11.71 -26.11
C CYS A 283 -5.66 -12.55 -26.07
N ARG A 284 -5.64 -13.68 -26.77
CA ARG A 284 -4.49 -14.59 -26.85
C ARG A 284 -3.86 -14.51 -28.22
N ASP A 285 -2.54 -14.55 -28.29
CA ASP A 285 -1.79 -14.44 -29.52
C ASP A 285 -2.02 -15.64 -30.44
N CYS A 286 -2.10 -15.37 -31.73
CA CYS A 286 -2.14 -16.38 -32.76
C CYS A 286 -0.82 -17.18 -32.79
N ALA A 287 -0.88 -18.41 -33.29
CA ALA A 287 0.33 -19.17 -33.58
C ALA A 287 1.18 -18.42 -34.60
N LYS A 288 2.52 -18.46 -34.48
CA LYS A 288 3.48 -17.80 -35.40
C LYS A 288 3.28 -18.12 -36.88
N ALA A 289 2.67 -19.28 -37.15
CA ALA A 289 2.30 -19.71 -38.47
C ALA A 289 1.10 -18.96 -39.06
N CYS A 290 0.38 -18.17 -38.27
CA CYS A 290 -0.86 -17.50 -38.65
C CYS A 290 -0.69 -16.01 -38.83
N LEU A 291 -1.27 -15.47 -39.88
CA LEU A 291 -1.61 -14.06 -40.11
C LEU A 291 -3.09 -13.91 -39.73
N GLY A 292 -3.35 -13.54 -38.49
CA GLY A 292 -4.68 -13.61 -37.87
C GLY A 292 -5.19 -15.03 -37.67
N CYS A 293 -6.00 -15.22 -36.62
CA CYS A 293 -6.55 -16.52 -36.31
C CYS A 293 -7.95 -16.41 -35.67
N MET A 294 -8.65 -17.54 -35.59
CA MET A 294 -9.94 -17.70 -34.92
C MET A 294 -9.83 -18.58 -33.66
N GLY A 295 -8.62 -18.89 -33.22
CA GLY A 295 -8.37 -19.76 -32.07
C GLY A 295 -6.92 -20.23 -32.00
N ALA A 296 -6.61 -21.03 -31.00
CA ALA A 296 -5.27 -21.54 -30.76
C ALA A 296 -4.78 -22.52 -31.82
N GLY A 297 -3.48 -22.48 -32.12
CA GLY A 297 -2.77 -23.44 -32.94
C GLY A 297 -2.81 -23.17 -34.46
N PRO A 298 -1.96 -23.88 -35.21
CA PRO A 298 -1.74 -23.63 -36.65
C PRO A 298 -2.90 -24.06 -37.56
N GLY A 299 -3.91 -24.73 -37.03
CA GLY A 299 -5.13 -25.14 -37.75
C GLY A 299 -6.27 -24.13 -37.69
N ARG A 300 -6.09 -23.03 -36.98
CA ARG A 300 -7.11 -21.99 -36.78
C ARG A 300 -6.73 -20.65 -37.42
N CYS A 301 -5.73 -20.62 -38.29
CA CYS A 301 -5.30 -19.42 -39.00
C CYS A 301 -6.36 -18.90 -39.98
N LYS A 302 -6.50 -17.58 -40.06
CA LYS A 302 -7.23 -16.91 -41.16
C LYS A 302 -6.41 -16.97 -42.47
N LYS A 303 -5.09 -16.80 -42.38
CA LYS A 303 -4.11 -16.96 -43.44
C LYS A 303 -2.80 -17.49 -42.84
N CYS A 304 -1.96 -18.11 -43.70
CA CYS A 304 -0.62 -18.49 -43.27
C CYS A 304 0.35 -17.30 -43.31
N SER A 305 1.22 -17.20 -42.32
CA SER A 305 2.33 -16.23 -42.31
C SER A 305 3.35 -16.52 -43.42
N PRO A 306 4.12 -15.53 -43.89
CA PRO A 306 5.24 -15.74 -44.82
C PRO A 306 6.19 -16.83 -44.29
N GLY A 307 6.59 -17.78 -45.16
CA GLY A 307 7.41 -18.96 -44.79
C GLY A 307 6.61 -20.16 -44.29
N TYR A 308 5.27 -20.08 -44.29
CA TYR A 308 4.39 -21.21 -43.98
C TYR A 308 3.44 -21.49 -45.13
N GLN A 309 3.22 -22.78 -45.43
CA GLN A 309 2.31 -23.23 -46.48
C GLN A 309 1.06 -23.88 -45.85
N GLN A 310 -0.07 -23.71 -46.50
CA GLN A 310 -1.29 -24.36 -46.09
C GLN A 310 -1.28 -25.83 -46.52
N VAL A 311 -1.27 -26.73 -45.57
CA VAL A 311 -1.38 -28.18 -45.75
C VAL A 311 -2.65 -28.64 -45.06
N GLY A 312 -3.69 -28.92 -45.85
CA GLY A 312 -5.03 -29.16 -45.31
C GLY A 312 -5.58 -27.95 -44.61
N SER A 313 -5.92 -28.07 -43.32
CA SER A 313 -6.42 -26.99 -42.44
C SER A 313 -5.33 -26.30 -41.63
N LYS A 314 -4.06 -26.65 -41.81
CA LYS A 314 -2.95 -26.17 -40.96
C LYS A 314 -1.93 -25.40 -41.76
N CYS A 315 -1.37 -24.33 -41.15
CA CYS A 315 -0.19 -23.65 -41.66
C CYS A 315 1.06 -24.32 -41.13
N LEU A 316 1.84 -24.96 -41.95
CA LEU A 316 3.09 -25.65 -41.61
C LEU A 316 4.27 -24.92 -42.27
N GLY A 317 5.37 -24.77 -41.54
CA GLY A 317 6.61 -24.21 -42.05
C GLY A 317 7.20 -25.13 -43.13
N GLU A 318 7.88 -24.55 -44.14
CA GLU A 318 8.63 -25.34 -45.10
C GLU A 318 9.69 -26.17 -44.35
N SER A 319 9.50 -27.50 -44.40
CA SER A 319 10.55 -28.40 -43.91
C SER A 319 11.76 -28.25 -44.81
N PRO A 320 13.00 -28.13 -44.30
CA PRO A 320 14.19 -28.04 -45.14
C PRO A 320 14.53 -29.33 -45.93
N ALA A 321 13.58 -30.28 -45.98
CA ALA A 321 13.77 -31.58 -46.60
C ALA A 321 12.85 -31.84 -47.77
N SER A 322 12.72 -30.92 -48.74
CA SER A 322 12.25 -31.28 -50.09
C SER A 322 12.64 -30.23 -51.07
N GLY A 323 13.83 -30.33 -51.61
CA GLY A 323 14.19 -29.51 -52.76
C GLY A 323 15.68 -29.20 -52.89
N ALA A 324 16.50 -30.19 -53.06
CA ALA A 324 17.71 -30.04 -53.87
C ALA A 324 18.28 -31.43 -54.15
N GLN A 325 17.70 -32.16 -55.08
CA GLN A 325 18.54 -33.04 -55.92
C GLN A 325 19.40 -32.17 -56.80
N MET A 326 20.46 -31.63 -56.23
CA MET A 326 21.50 -31.01 -57.02
C MET A 326 22.39 -32.13 -57.59
N TRP A 327 22.29 -32.35 -58.86
CA TRP A 327 23.22 -33.14 -59.64
C TRP A 327 24.62 -32.52 -59.53
N THR A 328 25.43 -32.96 -58.55
CA THR A 328 26.85 -32.68 -58.57
C THR A 328 27.56 -33.85 -59.22
N SER A 329 27.98 -33.63 -60.49
CA SER A 329 29.00 -34.42 -61.15
C SER A 329 30.23 -34.60 -60.26
N VAL A 330 30.44 -35.81 -59.82
CA VAL A 330 31.67 -36.21 -59.12
C VAL A 330 32.82 -36.19 -60.08
N ARG A 331 33.68 -35.20 -60.06
CA ARG A 331 35.05 -35.30 -60.51
C ARG A 331 35.88 -35.86 -59.39
N GLN A 332 36.16 -37.15 -59.46
CA GLN A 332 37.22 -37.82 -58.68
C GLN A 332 38.55 -37.12 -58.96
N ARG A 333 39.18 -36.61 -57.96
CA ARG A 333 40.63 -36.35 -57.91
C ARG A 333 41.18 -37.03 -56.67
N CYS A 334 41.92 -38.10 -56.92
CA CYS A 334 42.75 -38.79 -55.95
C CYS A 334 43.90 -37.87 -55.51
N VAL A 335 44.10 -37.73 -54.24
CA VAL A 335 45.40 -37.32 -53.61
C VAL A 335 45.55 -38.02 -52.24
N PRO A 336 46.75 -38.41 -51.86
CA PRO A 336 47.01 -39.55 -50.96
C PRO A 336 47.08 -39.21 -49.48
N GLU A 337 46.97 -40.28 -48.69
CA GLU A 337 47.22 -40.39 -47.26
C GLU A 337 48.46 -39.67 -46.74
N ARG A 338 48.32 -38.96 -45.64
CA ARG A 338 49.39 -38.81 -44.66
C ARG A 338 48.87 -39.00 -43.23
N THR A 339 49.38 -40.05 -42.62
CA THR A 339 49.24 -40.37 -41.22
C THR A 339 49.81 -39.27 -40.30
N SER A 340 49.17 -38.94 -39.21
CA SER A 340 49.80 -38.70 -37.93
C SER A 340 48.82 -38.68 -36.77
N ASN A 341 49.09 -39.50 -35.78
CA ASN A 341 48.59 -39.58 -34.45
C ASN A 341 48.45 -38.21 -33.75
N VAL A 342 47.41 -38.01 -32.94
CA VAL A 342 47.53 -37.52 -31.57
C VAL A 342 46.20 -37.61 -30.83
N ARG A 343 46.15 -38.41 -29.81
CA ARG A 343 45.47 -38.38 -28.49
C ARG A 343 44.17 -37.58 -28.30
N THR A 344 43.18 -38.34 -27.87
CA THR A 344 41.99 -37.93 -27.10
C THR A 344 42.34 -37.37 -25.71
N PRO A 345 41.55 -36.42 -25.18
CA PRO A 345 41.24 -36.47 -23.77
C PRO A 345 39.73 -36.54 -23.50
N ARG A 346 39.45 -37.31 -22.54
CA ARG A 346 38.29 -37.67 -21.72
C ARG A 346 37.19 -36.61 -21.61
N ALA A 347 35.97 -37.12 -21.79
CA ALA A 347 34.74 -36.50 -21.30
C ALA A 347 34.66 -36.54 -19.78
N VAL A 348 34.30 -35.41 -19.16
CA VAL A 348 33.94 -35.34 -17.76
C VAL A 348 32.42 -35.13 -17.72
N THR A 349 31.75 -36.14 -17.22
CA THR A 349 30.29 -36.11 -16.92
C THR A 349 30.10 -35.44 -15.58
N VAL A 350 29.37 -34.35 -15.54
CA VAL A 350 28.87 -33.73 -14.30
C VAL A 350 27.43 -34.18 -14.09
N VAL A 351 27.24 -35.03 -13.09
CA VAL A 351 25.92 -35.46 -12.60
C VAL A 351 25.47 -34.47 -11.56
N SER A 352 24.37 -33.73 -11.83
CA SER A 352 23.71 -32.90 -10.85
C SER A 352 22.66 -33.70 -10.11
N VAL A 353 22.87 -33.88 -8.81
CA VAL A 353 21.94 -34.55 -7.89
C VAL A 353 20.97 -33.52 -7.34
N LEU A 354 19.70 -33.62 -7.71
CA LEU A 354 18.55 -32.95 -7.04
C LEU A 354 18.24 -33.74 -5.76
N ARG A 355 18.39 -33.10 -4.63
CA ARG A 355 17.81 -33.56 -3.35
C ARG A 355 16.56 -32.79 -3.01
N ALA A 356 15.44 -33.49 -3.13
CA ALA A 356 14.19 -33.14 -2.46
C ALA A 356 14.27 -33.50 -0.98
N THR A 357 13.94 -32.59 -0.07
CA THR A 357 13.66 -32.94 1.31
C THR A 357 12.26 -32.43 1.68
N ASN A 358 11.34 -33.36 1.65
CA ASN A 358 10.07 -33.34 2.36
C ASN A 358 10.33 -33.52 3.86
N ARG A 359 9.77 -32.70 4.73
CA ARG A 359 9.47 -33.07 6.12
C ARG A 359 8.24 -32.36 6.65
N LEU A 360 7.19 -33.12 6.70
CA LEU A 360 6.06 -33.02 7.62
C LEU A 360 6.50 -33.08 9.10
N ARG A 361 5.83 -32.32 9.95
CA ARG A 361 5.43 -32.66 11.34
C ARG A 361 4.49 -31.55 11.83
N ALA A 362 3.40 -31.85 12.08
CA ALA A 362 2.30 -32.18 12.96
C ALA A 362 2.66 -32.20 14.48
N SER A 363 1.70 -31.64 15.27
CA SER A 363 1.44 -31.78 16.72
C SER A 363 2.39 -31.06 17.66
N VAL A 364 1.95 -30.24 18.55
CA VAL A 364 0.94 -30.26 19.64
C VAL A 364 0.39 -28.88 19.85
#